data_d0047d2849c422674e8422436df52023
#
_entry.id   d0047d2849c422674e8422436df52023
#
_cell.length_a   1.000
_cell.length_b   1.000
_cell.length_c   1.000
_cell.angle_alpha   90.00
_cell.angle_beta   90.00
_cell.angle_gamma   90.00
#
_symmetry.space_group_name_H-M   'P 1'
#
loop_
_entity.id
_entity.type
_entity.pdbx_description
1 polymer ?
#
loop_
_entity_poly.entity_id
_entity_poly.type
_entity_poly.pdbx_seq_one_letter_code
_entity_poly.pdbx_strand_id
1 'polypeptide(L)'
;MSEAVCPAGISSLFEVCMVDSNGNPLRDPALIGARGGGFAIKRGARALVSVSPSEKTRIEIRINSKLAPEAHTTRWALECLLEKTRTSLNVQANIVIRVPIGAGYGSSAAGTAAASLALADAAQLPVTYNELGKITHMAEVINRTGLGTAAAVFVGGFVLVTEPGAPGIGTVDRIRFPKDHSIICAFLEPLPTKDVLSQSDIADRVNPLARRAMERIRRTPDLNTFLTEARKFGHEVGFESPDVPNLIGTMISGGAVGAAQNMIGKAVHGVVEDRKAPKLLRLVKRKFPTATAFITQLDEAGVRLATPHKPKH
;
A
#
# COMPACT_ATOMS: atom_id res chain seq x y z
N MET A 1 -16.72 -10.50 17.25
CA MET A 1 -15.56 -10.94 16.44
C MET A 1 -15.88 -10.67 14.98
N SER A 2 -14.97 -10.08 14.24
CA SER A 2 -15.14 -9.77 12.81
C SER A 2 -13.84 -9.95 12.04
N GLU A 3 -13.95 -10.13 10.74
CA GLU A 3 -12.84 -10.33 9.84
C GLU A 3 -12.91 -9.37 8.66
N ALA A 4 -11.78 -8.74 8.33
CA ALA A 4 -11.65 -7.88 7.18
C ALA A 4 -10.41 -8.22 6.34
N VAL A 5 -10.48 -7.87 5.06
CA VAL A 5 -9.39 -8.01 4.11
C VAL A 5 -9.06 -6.66 3.49
N CYS A 6 -7.78 -6.43 3.23
CA CYS A 6 -7.30 -5.23 2.58
C CYS A 6 -6.26 -5.61 1.52
N PRO A 7 -6.31 -5.04 0.30
CA PRO A 7 -5.26 -5.22 -0.67
C PRO A 7 -3.93 -4.65 -0.17
N ALA A 8 -2.82 -5.14 -0.68
CA ALA A 8 -1.55 -4.44 -0.57
C ALA A 8 -1.46 -3.35 -1.65
N GLY A 9 -0.73 -2.27 -1.36
CA GLY A 9 -0.56 -1.15 -2.28
C GLY A 9 0.86 -1.10 -2.83
N ILE A 10 1.00 -1.14 -4.14
CA ILE A 10 2.27 -0.87 -4.83
C ILE A 10 2.26 0.59 -5.24
N SER A 11 3.23 1.37 -4.77
CA SER A 11 3.48 2.71 -5.29
C SER A 11 4.56 2.63 -6.37
N SER A 12 4.24 3.07 -7.59
CA SER A 12 5.16 3.04 -8.73
C SER A 12 5.88 4.36 -8.92
N LEU A 13 5.26 5.47 -8.52
CA LEU A 13 5.82 6.81 -8.47
C LEU A 13 5.08 7.63 -7.43
N PHE A 14 5.73 8.66 -6.89
CA PHE A 14 5.13 9.53 -5.88
C PHE A 14 5.78 10.92 -5.84
N GLU A 15 4.97 11.93 -5.51
CA GLU A 15 5.38 13.28 -5.10
C GLU A 15 5.09 13.43 -3.61
N VAL A 16 6.04 13.96 -2.85
CA VAL A 16 5.90 14.23 -1.41
C VAL A 16 5.19 15.55 -1.21
N CYS A 17 4.06 15.56 -0.49
CA CYS A 17 3.24 16.73 -0.23
C CYS A 17 3.14 16.96 1.29
N MET A 18 4.13 17.66 1.85
CA MET A 18 4.26 17.97 3.28
C MET A 18 4.25 19.48 3.58
N VAL A 19 4.08 20.30 2.54
CA VAL A 19 4.01 21.74 2.65
C VAL A 19 2.75 22.27 1.95
N ASP A 20 2.28 23.45 2.39
CA ASP A 20 1.19 24.17 1.73
C ASP A 20 1.64 24.88 0.45
N SER A 21 0.76 25.61 -0.22
CA SER A 21 1.05 26.38 -1.44
C SER A 21 2.08 27.51 -1.22
N ASN A 22 2.31 27.92 0.01
CA ASN A 22 3.27 28.98 0.39
C ASN A 22 4.62 28.38 0.85
N GLY A 23 4.76 27.04 0.83
CA GLY A 23 5.96 26.35 1.29
C GLY A 23 6.04 26.12 2.79
N ASN A 24 4.98 26.42 3.56
CA ASN A 24 4.96 26.18 5.00
C ASN A 24 4.68 24.72 5.32
N PRO A 25 5.36 24.11 6.31
CA PRO A 25 5.09 22.75 6.72
C PRO A 25 3.64 22.54 7.17
N LEU A 26 2.98 21.52 6.64
CA LEU A 26 1.66 21.09 7.09
C LEU A 26 1.77 20.47 8.49
N ARG A 27 0.88 20.88 9.39
CA ARG A 27 0.83 20.38 10.78
C ARG A 27 -0.21 19.28 10.99
N ASP A 28 -1.32 19.35 10.26
CA ASP A 28 -2.37 18.31 10.33
C ASP A 28 -1.91 17.08 9.52
N PRO A 29 -1.69 15.91 10.15
CA PRO A 29 -1.29 14.70 9.45
C PRO A 29 -2.33 14.21 8.43
N ALA A 30 -3.59 14.65 8.53
CA ALA A 30 -4.60 14.34 7.55
C ALA A 30 -4.41 15.07 6.20
N LEU A 31 -3.70 16.20 6.19
CA LEU A 31 -3.40 16.99 4.99
C LEU A 31 -2.06 16.59 4.34
N ILE A 32 -1.14 16.04 5.14
CA ILE A 32 0.14 15.51 4.66
C ILE A 32 -0.15 14.29 3.78
N GLY A 33 0.53 14.17 2.64
CA GLY A 33 0.30 13.01 1.78
C GLY A 33 1.27 12.92 0.61
N ALA A 34 0.84 12.16 -0.39
CA ALA A 34 1.56 12.03 -1.66
C ALA A 34 0.59 12.08 -2.83
N ARG A 35 1.01 12.67 -3.95
CA ARG A 35 0.42 12.43 -5.27
C ARG A 35 1.21 11.33 -5.95
N GLY A 36 0.59 10.58 -6.84
CA GLY A 36 1.28 9.51 -7.54
C GLY A 36 0.35 8.41 -7.97
N GLY A 37 0.90 7.21 -8.18
CA GLY A 37 0.05 6.12 -8.62
C GLY A 37 0.67 4.74 -8.43
N GLY A 38 -0.19 3.74 -8.65
CA GLY A 38 0.18 2.36 -8.49
C GLY A 38 -0.99 1.39 -8.47
N PHE A 39 -0.78 0.24 -7.89
CA PHE A 39 -1.71 -0.88 -7.97
C PHE A 39 -2.12 -1.37 -6.60
N ALA A 40 -3.41 -1.52 -6.37
CA ALA A 40 -3.93 -2.32 -5.26
C ALA A 40 -3.95 -3.80 -5.69
N ILE A 41 -3.25 -4.68 -4.96
CA ILE A 41 -3.10 -6.08 -5.34
C ILE A 41 -3.82 -7.01 -4.36
N LYS A 42 -4.43 -8.10 -4.87
CA LYS A 42 -5.21 -9.06 -4.06
C LYS A 42 -4.40 -9.74 -2.96
N ARG A 43 -3.09 -9.87 -3.14
CA ARG A 43 -2.20 -10.42 -2.11
C ARG A 43 -1.86 -9.34 -1.07
N GLY A 44 -2.75 -9.13 -0.13
CA GLY A 44 -2.69 -8.06 0.88
C GLY A 44 -2.66 -8.58 2.32
N ALA A 45 -3.48 -7.96 3.17
CA ALA A 45 -3.64 -8.30 4.57
C ALA A 45 -5.04 -8.87 4.86
N ARG A 46 -5.13 -9.68 5.93
CA ARG A 46 -6.36 -10.16 6.54
C ARG A 46 -6.26 -9.93 8.04
N ALA A 47 -7.26 -9.36 8.65
CA ALA A 47 -7.30 -9.15 10.09
C ALA A 47 -8.56 -9.80 10.69
N LEU A 48 -8.37 -10.61 11.72
CA LEU A 48 -9.43 -11.13 12.58
C LEU A 48 -9.35 -10.40 13.91
N VAL A 49 -10.41 -9.68 14.27
CA VAL A 49 -10.47 -8.90 15.51
C VAL A 49 -11.58 -9.45 16.40
N SER A 50 -11.24 -9.76 17.65
CA SER A 50 -12.19 -10.07 18.70
C SER A 50 -12.16 -8.99 19.79
N VAL A 51 -13.33 -8.70 20.35
CA VAL A 51 -13.50 -7.71 21.40
C VAL A 51 -14.28 -8.30 22.57
N SER A 52 -13.97 -7.84 23.79
CA SER A 52 -14.74 -8.12 24.98
C SER A 52 -14.83 -6.85 25.84
N PRO A 53 -15.87 -6.70 26.69
CA PRO A 53 -16.00 -5.58 27.61
C PRO A 53 -14.78 -5.45 28.53
N SER A 54 -14.34 -4.21 28.80
CA SER A 54 -13.25 -3.92 29.71
C SER A 54 -13.41 -2.51 30.28
N GLU A 55 -13.04 -2.31 31.55
CA GLU A 55 -13.01 -0.97 32.16
C GLU A 55 -11.90 -0.09 31.59
N LYS A 56 -10.82 -0.71 31.11
CA LYS A 56 -9.68 -0.02 30.48
C LYS A 56 -9.36 -0.67 29.15
N THR A 57 -9.08 0.16 28.16
CA THR A 57 -8.62 -0.30 26.85
C THR A 57 -7.35 -1.12 26.96
N ARG A 58 -7.38 -2.33 26.38
CA ARG A 58 -6.22 -3.20 26.20
C ARG A 58 -6.21 -3.69 24.76
N ILE A 59 -5.07 -3.60 24.09
CA ILE A 59 -4.93 -4.01 22.70
C ILE A 59 -3.75 -4.96 22.59
N GLU A 60 -4.03 -6.18 22.18
CA GLU A 60 -3.02 -7.16 21.78
C GLU A 60 -3.03 -7.30 20.26
N ILE A 61 -1.86 -7.17 19.63
CA ILE A 61 -1.70 -7.29 18.18
C ILE A 61 -0.75 -8.45 17.90
N ARG A 62 -1.17 -9.34 16.99
CA ARG A 62 -0.33 -10.40 16.43
C ARG A 62 -0.24 -10.24 14.94
N ILE A 63 0.98 -10.32 14.40
CA ILE A 63 1.25 -10.31 12.95
C ILE A 63 1.89 -11.64 12.58
N ASN A 64 1.27 -12.36 11.63
CA ASN A 64 1.70 -13.68 11.21
C ASN A 64 1.93 -14.62 12.39
N SER A 65 0.97 -14.65 13.31
CA SER A 65 0.92 -15.46 14.55
C SER A 65 1.93 -15.07 15.65
N LYS A 66 2.77 -14.07 15.43
CA LYS A 66 3.73 -13.56 16.43
C LYS A 66 3.19 -12.31 17.11
N LEU A 67 3.39 -12.19 18.43
CA LEU A 67 3.09 -10.96 19.14
C LEU A 67 3.93 -9.82 18.54
N ALA A 68 3.28 -8.67 18.28
CA ALA A 68 3.87 -7.54 17.57
C ALA A 68 3.71 -6.23 18.38
N PRO A 69 4.45 -6.08 19.50
CA PRO A 69 4.41 -4.84 20.29
C PRO A 69 4.90 -3.61 19.50
N GLU A 70 5.73 -3.84 18.49
CA GLU A 70 6.27 -2.84 17.56
C GLU A 70 5.28 -2.38 16.46
N ALA A 71 4.08 -2.95 16.40
CA ALA A 71 3.05 -2.56 15.43
C ALA A 71 2.41 -1.20 15.81
N HIS A 72 3.25 -0.16 15.98
CA HIS A 72 2.85 1.16 16.46
C HIS A 72 1.77 1.80 15.59
N THR A 73 1.88 1.69 14.27
CA THR A 73 0.89 2.24 13.31
C THR A 73 -0.50 1.64 13.53
N THR A 74 -0.58 0.32 13.60
CA THR A 74 -1.86 -0.37 13.85
C THR A 74 -2.39 -0.06 15.24
N ARG A 75 -1.54 -0.08 16.26
CA ARG A 75 -1.93 0.25 17.64
C ARG A 75 -2.53 1.63 17.73
N TRP A 76 -1.84 2.64 17.19
CA TRP A 76 -2.31 4.02 17.20
C TRP A 76 -3.70 4.16 16.52
N ALA A 77 -3.90 3.49 15.37
CA ALA A 77 -5.18 3.54 14.68
C ALA A 77 -6.33 2.93 15.48
N LEU A 78 -6.10 1.77 16.16
CA LEU A 78 -7.10 1.12 16.97
C LEU A 78 -7.40 1.94 18.24
N GLU A 79 -6.40 2.52 18.89
CA GLU A 79 -6.56 3.41 20.04
C GLU A 79 -7.38 4.65 19.65
N CYS A 80 -7.04 5.32 18.54
CA CYS A 80 -7.75 6.48 18.05
C CYS A 80 -9.23 6.19 17.72
N LEU A 81 -9.56 5.02 17.17
CA LEU A 81 -10.93 4.59 16.94
C LEU A 81 -11.73 4.43 18.24
N LEU A 82 -11.15 3.80 19.25
CA LEU A 82 -11.80 3.57 20.55
C LEU A 82 -11.98 4.89 21.32
N GLU A 83 -10.98 5.76 21.32
CA GLU A 83 -11.05 7.08 21.94
C GLU A 83 -12.12 7.96 21.28
N LYS A 84 -12.13 8.03 19.94
CA LYS A 84 -13.12 8.80 19.17
C LYS A 84 -14.55 8.36 19.49
N THR A 85 -14.78 7.09 19.69
CA THR A 85 -16.09 6.51 19.98
C THR A 85 -16.36 6.37 21.49
N ARG A 86 -15.43 6.80 22.33
CA ARG A 86 -15.51 6.69 23.82
C ARG A 86 -15.78 5.27 24.29
N THR A 87 -15.15 4.30 23.64
CA THR A 87 -15.36 2.87 23.88
C THR A 87 -14.13 2.27 24.54
N SER A 88 -14.30 1.56 25.68
CA SER A 88 -13.23 0.81 26.35
C SER A 88 -13.44 -0.69 26.18
N LEU A 89 -12.48 -1.35 25.53
CA LEU A 89 -12.57 -2.78 25.19
C LEU A 89 -11.21 -3.47 25.38
N ASN A 90 -11.28 -4.76 25.66
CA ASN A 90 -10.17 -5.66 25.44
C ASN A 90 -10.22 -6.13 23.96
N VAL A 91 -9.19 -5.79 23.18
CA VAL A 91 -9.10 -6.04 21.74
C VAL A 91 -7.97 -7.02 21.46
N GLN A 92 -8.27 -8.08 20.73
CA GLN A 92 -7.26 -8.99 20.17
C GLN A 92 -7.32 -8.91 18.65
N ALA A 93 -6.26 -8.41 18.02
CA ALA A 93 -6.13 -8.25 16.59
C ALA A 93 -5.09 -9.24 16.01
N ASN A 94 -5.55 -10.24 15.28
CA ASN A 94 -4.72 -11.21 14.59
C ASN A 94 -4.64 -10.85 13.10
N ILE A 95 -3.46 -10.42 12.63
CA ILE A 95 -3.23 -9.91 11.29
C ILE A 95 -2.32 -10.86 10.52
N VAL A 96 -2.75 -11.27 9.33
CA VAL A 96 -1.95 -12.05 8.38
C VAL A 96 -1.56 -11.16 7.23
N ILE A 97 -0.27 -10.87 7.09
CA ILE A 97 0.32 -10.12 5.98
C ILE A 97 0.85 -11.12 4.95
N ARG A 98 0.36 -11.02 3.70
CA ARG A 98 0.68 -11.98 2.62
C ARG A 98 1.71 -11.47 1.62
N VAL A 99 2.19 -10.24 1.78
CA VAL A 99 3.28 -9.65 1.00
C VAL A 99 4.53 -9.51 1.87
N PRO A 100 5.73 -9.46 1.29
CA PRO A 100 6.94 -9.16 2.04
C PRO A 100 6.84 -7.81 2.77
N ILE A 101 7.15 -7.81 4.07
CA ILE A 101 7.14 -6.60 4.89
C ILE A 101 8.42 -5.80 4.60
N GLY A 102 8.32 -4.46 4.49
CA GLY A 102 9.46 -3.59 4.17
C GLY A 102 9.92 -3.64 2.71
N ALA A 103 9.04 -4.08 1.80
CA ALA A 103 9.35 -4.29 0.39
C ALA A 103 8.59 -3.34 -0.57
N GLY A 104 8.03 -2.24 -0.08
CA GLY A 104 7.27 -1.29 -0.91
C GLY A 104 5.90 -1.80 -1.34
N TYR A 105 5.27 -2.68 -0.54
CA TYR A 105 3.91 -3.19 -0.79
C TYR A 105 2.85 -2.57 0.12
N GLY A 106 3.16 -1.52 0.87
CA GLY A 106 2.21 -0.88 1.78
C GLY A 106 1.63 -1.85 2.82
N SER A 107 2.43 -2.80 3.32
CA SER A 107 1.99 -3.82 4.26
C SER A 107 1.47 -3.24 5.58
N SER A 108 2.03 -2.11 6.03
CA SER A 108 1.58 -1.37 7.21
C SER A 108 0.16 -0.83 7.01
N ALA A 109 -0.08 -0.07 5.92
CA ALA A 109 -1.40 0.46 5.58
C ALA A 109 -2.44 -0.67 5.45
N ALA A 110 -2.08 -1.76 4.74
CA ALA A 110 -2.98 -2.88 4.52
C ALA A 110 -3.37 -3.59 5.84
N GLY A 111 -2.40 -3.84 6.71
CA GLY A 111 -2.65 -4.46 8.02
C GLY A 111 -3.48 -3.57 8.93
N THR A 112 -3.15 -2.28 9.00
CA THR A 112 -3.87 -1.28 9.80
C THR A 112 -5.30 -1.08 9.29
N ALA A 113 -5.51 -0.93 7.99
CA ALA A 113 -6.84 -0.77 7.40
C ALA A 113 -7.74 -1.99 7.68
N ALA A 114 -7.21 -3.20 7.47
CA ALA A 114 -7.95 -4.43 7.77
C ALA A 114 -8.31 -4.54 9.26
N ALA A 115 -7.36 -4.26 10.17
CA ALA A 115 -7.60 -4.30 11.60
C ALA A 115 -8.61 -3.24 12.05
N SER A 116 -8.52 -2.01 11.52
CA SER A 116 -9.44 -0.91 11.83
C SER A 116 -10.87 -1.22 11.40
N LEU A 117 -11.06 -1.75 10.18
CA LEU A 117 -12.39 -2.13 9.71
C LEU A 117 -12.97 -3.31 10.51
N ALA A 118 -12.13 -4.33 10.80
CA ALA A 118 -12.57 -5.47 11.60
C ALA A 118 -12.91 -5.07 13.05
N LEU A 119 -12.17 -4.11 13.66
CA LEU A 119 -12.51 -3.56 14.97
C LEU A 119 -13.84 -2.79 14.92
N ALA A 120 -14.00 -1.92 13.92
CA ALA A 120 -15.21 -1.12 13.78
C ALA A 120 -16.46 -2.00 13.66
N ASP A 121 -16.39 -3.09 12.89
CA ASP A 121 -17.49 -4.03 12.73
C ASP A 121 -17.70 -4.90 14.00
N ALA A 122 -16.62 -5.44 14.59
CA ALA A 122 -16.71 -6.28 15.80
C ALA A 122 -17.28 -5.53 17.00
N ALA A 123 -17.01 -4.23 17.13
CA ALA A 123 -17.46 -3.37 18.22
C ALA A 123 -18.66 -2.50 17.82
N GLN A 124 -19.20 -2.64 16.60
CA GLN A 124 -20.32 -1.85 16.05
C GLN A 124 -20.09 -0.33 16.22
N LEU A 125 -18.87 0.13 15.90
CA LEU A 125 -18.52 1.54 16.04
C LEU A 125 -19.20 2.39 14.96
N PRO A 126 -19.80 3.56 15.32
CA PRO A 126 -20.48 4.43 14.37
C PRO A 126 -19.46 5.28 13.57
N VAL A 127 -18.73 4.64 12.65
CA VAL A 127 -17.71 5.28 11.82
C VAL A 127 -17.93 4.97 10.35
N THR A 128 -17.59 5.91 9.50
CA THR A 128 -17.65 5.75 8.04
C THR A 128 -16.34 5.17 7.48
N TYR A 129 -16.37 4.68 6.23
CA TYR A 129 -15.16 4.22 5.53
C TYR A 129 -14.11 5.34 5.37
N ASN A 130 -14.54 6.58 5.11
CA ASN A 130 -13.62 7.71 5.02
C ASN A 130 -12.97 8.02 6.37
N GLU A 131 -13.68 7.89 7.48
CA GLU A 131 -13.11 8.07 8.82
C GLU A 131 -12.10 6.97 9.16
N LEU A 132 -12.39 5.71 8.82
CA LEU A 132 -11.44 4.60 8.97
C LEU A 132 -10.19 4.84 8.12
N GLY A 133 -10.37 5.29 6.88
CA GLY A 133 -9.28 5.62 5.98
C GLY A 133 -8.45 6.81 6.47
N LYS A 134 -9.09 7.85 6.99
CA LYS A 134 -8.42 9.01 7.59
C LYS A 134 -7.57 8.61 8.79
N ILE A 135 -8.09 7.80 9.70
CA ILE A 135 -7.35 7.31 10.88
C ILE A 135 -6.18 6.42 10.45
N THR A 136 -6.39 5.51 9.48
CA THR A 136 -5.31 4.68 8.92
C THR A 136 -4.20 5.54 8.30
N HIS A 137 -4.57 6.55 7.53
CA HIS A 137 -3.63 7.47 6.89
C HIS A 137 -2.82 8.27 7.92
N MET A 138 -3.49 8.87 8.91
CA MET A 138 -2.85 9.62 9.98
C MET A 138 -1.87 8.75 10.79
N ALA A 139 -2.26 7.49 11.05
CA ALA A 139 -1.39 6.52 11.71
C ALA A 139 -0.09 6.27 10.92
N GLU A 140 -0.19 6.16 9.59
CA GLU A 140 0.98 6.00 8.70
C GLU A 140 1.88 7.23 8.73
N VAL A 141 1.30 8.44 8.61
CA VAL A 141 2.03 9.70 8.61
C VAL A 141 2.76 9.91 9.93
N ILE A 142 2.07 9.77 11.07
CA ILE A 142 2.62 9.97 12.42
C ILE A 142 3.75 8.97 12.71
N ASN A 143 3.58 7.71 12.30
CA ASN A 143 4.60 6.68 12.52
C ASN A 143 5.63 6.59 11.37
N ARG A 144 5.55 7.45 10.36
CA ARG A 144 6.46 7.52 9.20
C ARG A 144 6.56 6.19 8.44
N THR A 145 5.42 5.48 8.30
CA THR A 145 5.35 4.20 7.58
C THR A 145 4.80 4.35 6.17
N GLY A 146 4.16 5.48 5.84
CA GLY A 146 3.64 5.80 4.51
C GLY A 146 3.07 7.21 4.42
N LEU A 147 2.87 7.71 3.19
CA LEU A 147 2.31 9.04 2.92
C LEU A 147 1.03 9.01 2.06
N GLY A 148 0.71 7.92 1.38
CA GLY A 148 -0.42 7.90 0.45
C GLY A 148 -1.04 6.52 0.20
N THR A 149 -0.44 5.46 0.72
CA THR A 149 -0.88 4.09 0.47
C THR A 149 -2.28 3.82 1.03
N ALA A 150 -2.65 4.44 2.15
CA ALA A 150 -3.98 4.29 2.75
C ALA A 150 -5.08 4.64 1.76
N ALA A 151 -4.99 5.77 1.06
CA ALA A 151 -5.98 6.17 0.06
C ALA A 151 -6.15 5.12 -1.05
N ALA A 152 -5.03 4.58 -1.57
CA ALA A 152 -5.03 3.56 -2.61
C ALA A 152 -5.67 2.24 -2.16
N VAL A 153 -5.36 1.76 -0.95
CA VAL A 153 -5.89 0.46 -0.47
C VAL A 153 -7.35 0.54 -0.01
N PHE A 154 -7.85 1.74 0.33
CA PHE A 154 -9.28 1.94 0.59
C PHE A 154 -10.11 1.94 -0.70
N VAL A 155 -9.58 2.54 -1.77
CA VAL A 155 -10.27 2.64 -3.06
C VAL A 155 -10.13 1.35 -3.89
N GLY A 156 -8.98 0.72 -3.88
CA GLY A 156 -8.65 -0.41 -4.76
C GLY A 156 -8.44 -0.01 -6.22
N GLY A 157 -7.97 -0.94 -7.02
CA GLY A 157 -7.79 -0.75 -8.47
C GLY A 157 -6.38 -0.27 -8.88
N PHE A 158 -6.26 0.13 -10.12
CA PHE A 158 -5.10 0.82 -10.66
C PHE A 158 -5.30 2.32 -10.42
N VAL A 159 -4.67 2.84 -9.37
CA VAL A 159 -4.98 4.14 -8.78
C VAL A 159 -4.02 5.25 -9.21
N LEU A 160 -4.59 6.45 -9.31
CA LEU A 160 -3.87 7.70 -9.50
C LEU A 160 -4.34 8.68 -8.41
N VAL A 161 -3.47 8.98 -7.44
CA VAL A 161 -3.74 9.98 -6.41
C VAL A 161 -3.42 11.35 -7.01
N THR A 162 -4.44 12.14 -7.28
CA THR A 162 -4.32 13.45 -7.95
C THR A 162 -4.22 14.60 -6.97
N GLU A 163 -4.86 14.48 -5.78
CA GLU A 163 -4.71 15.44 -4.69
C GLU A 163 -4.29 14.70 -3.42
N PRO A 164 -3.29 15.24 -2.66
CA PRO A 164 -2.78 14.61 -1.46
C PRO A 164 -3.76 14.70 -0.30
N GLY A 165 -3.55 13.87 0.71
CA GLY A 165 -4.32 13.88 1.95
C GLY A 165 -5.02 12.55 2.22
N ALA A 166 -5.62 12.48 3.39
CA ALA A 166 -6.35 11.30 3.85
C ALA A 166 -7.61 11.03 3.02
N PRO A 167 -8.15 9.79 3.01
CA PRO A 167 -9.48 9.50 2.50
C PRO A 167 -10.55 10.48 3.01
N GLY A 168 -11.35 11.02 2.09
CA GLY A 168 -12.31 12.11 2.36
C GLY A 168 -11.73 13.53 2.28
N ILE A 169 -10.42 13.68 2.07
CA ILE A 169 -9.72 14.95 1.84
C ILE A 169 -9.03 14.93 0.48
N GLY A 170 -8.13 13.97 0.27
CA GLY A 170 -7.45 13.78 -1.01
C GLY A 170 -8.36 13.21 -2.09
N THR A 171 -7.88 13.25 -3.34
CA THR A 171 -8.60 12.73 -4.51
C THR A 171 -7.85 11.56 -5.12
N VAL A 172 -8.55 10.44 -5.26
CA VAL A 172 -8.05 9.23 -5.92
C VAL A 172 -8.90 8.94 -7.14
N ASP A 173 -8.23 8.82 -8.28
CA ASP A 173 -8.82 8.38 -9.55
C ASP A 173 -8.34 6.96 -9.88
N ARG A 174 -8.93 6.34 -10.90
CA ARG A 174 -8.56 5.01 -11.39
C ARG A 174 -8.24 5.03 -12.87
N ILE A 175 -7.13 4.43 -13.23
CA ILE A 175 -6.80 4.11 -14.61
C ILE A 175 -7.38 2.73 -14.94
N ARG A 176 -7.82 2.54 -16.17
CA ARG A 176 -8.38 1.28 -16.62
C ARG A 176 -7.29 0.20 -16.70
N PHE A 177 -7.54 -0.94 -16.04
CA PHE A 177 -6.63 -2.10 -16.08
C PHE A 177 -7.20 -3.20 -16.99
N PRO A 178 -6.40 -3.85 -17.85
CA PRO A 178 -6.87 -4.94 -18.70
C PRO A 178 -7.28 -6.17 -17.88
N LYS A 179 -8.43 -6.78 -18.20
CA LYS A 179 -9.00 -7.89 -17.43
C LYS A 179 -8.21 -9.20 -17.50
N ASP A 180 -7.48 -9.40 -18.61
CA ASP A 180 -6.69 -10.61 -18.91
C ASP A 180 -5.21 -10.46 -18.53
N HIS A 181 -4.91 -9.60 -17.53
CA HIS A 181 -3.56 -9.33 -17.08
C HIS A 181 -3.39 -9.60 -15.59
N SER A 182 -2.21 -10.12 -15.27
CA SER A 182 -1.71 -10.32 -13.92
C SER A 182 -0.54 -9.40 -13.62
N ILE A 183 -0.27 -9.21 -12.33
CA ILE A 183 0.90 -8.50 -11.85
C ILE A 183 1.89 -9.52 -11.30
N ILE A 184 3.13 -9.50 -11.81
CA ILE A 184 4.24 -10.26 -11.26
C ILE A 184 5.02 -9.33 -10.34
N CYS A 185 5.22 -9.78 -9.13
CA CYS A 185 6.01 -9.09 -8.12
C CYS A 185 7.27 -9.90 -7.83
N ALA A 186 8.41 -9.22 -7.73
CA ALA A 186 9.65 -9.83 -7.26
C ALA A 186 10.34 -8.91 -6.26
N PHE A 187 10.77 -9.46 -5.16
CA PHE A 187 11.37 -8.77 -4.04
C PHE A 187 12.75 -9.36 -3.76
N LEU A 188 13.77 -8.53 -3.71
CA LEU A 188 15.15 -8.91 -3.52
C LEU A 188 15.52 -8.92 -2.03
N GLU A 189 15.41 -7.78 -1.38
CA GLU A 189 15.73 -7.63 0.05
C GLU A 189 14.97 -6.44 0.69
N PRO A 190 14.77 -6.45 2.04
CA PRO A 190 14.11 -5.35 2.74
C PRO A 190 14.90 -4.04 2.64
N LEU A 191 14.16 -2.92 2.49
CA LEU A 191 14.67 -1.57 2.66
C LEU A 191 13.74 -0.82 3.62
N PRO A 192 14.24 -0.32 4.78
CA PRO A 192 13.41 0.41 5.72
C PRO A 192 12.90 1.73 5.13
N THR A 193 11.60 1.86 4.95
CA THR A 193 10.96 3.05 4.38
C THR A 193 11.27 4.32 5.18
N LYS A 194 11.42 4.20 6.50
CA LYS A 194 11.77 5.32 7.39
C LYS A 194 13.08 6.00 7.00
N ASP A 195 14.08 5.22 6.59
CA ASP A 195 15.42 5.74 6.29
C ASP A 195 15.42 6.60 5.03
N VAL A 196 14.52 6.34 4.10
CA VAL A 196 14.38 7.13 2.87
C VAL A 196 13.49 8.35 3.09
N LEU A 197 12.34 8.20 3.74
CA LEU A 197 11.40 9.31 3.99
C LEU A 197 11.91 10.33 5.01
N SER A 198 12.92 10.00 5.81
CA SER A 198 13.54 10.92 6.75
C SER A 198 14.66 11.80 6.16
N GLN A 199 15.04 11.58 4.89
CA GLN A 199 16.02 12.44 4.21
C GLN A 199 15.43 13.82 3.96
N SER A 200 16.11 14.87 4.41
CA SER A 200 15.62 16.25 4.34
C SER A 200 15.43 16.77 2.90
N ASP A 201 16.15 16.21 1.96
CA ASP A 201 16.18 16.60 0.54
C ASP A 201 15.31 15.71 -0.38
N ILE A 202 14.59 14.74 0.21
CA ILE A 202 13.80 13.77 -0.59
C ILE A 202 12.76 14.45 -1.48
N ALA A 203 12.08 15.46 -0.96
CA ALA A 203 11.08 16.20 -1.72
C ALA A 203 11.70 16.94 -2.91
N ASP A 204 12.86 17.56 -2.73
CA ASP A 204 13.56 18.32 -3.77
C ASP A 204 14.01 17.42 -4.92
N ARG A 205 14.44 16.19 -4.61
CA ARG A 205 14.84 15.19 -5.61
C ARG A 205 13.67 14.57 -6.34
N VAL A 206 12.64 14.17 -5.60
CA VAL A 206 11.53 13.35 -6.09
C VAL A 206 10.47 14.18 -6.80
N ASN A 207 10.09 15.34 -6.22
CA ASN A 207 8.93 16.09 -6.66
C ASN A 207 8.99 16.62 -8.10
N PRO A 208 10.11 17.19 -8.61
CA PRO A 208 10.17 17.64 -10.00
C PRO A 208 9.98 16.48 -11.00
N LEU A 209 10.52 15.29 -10.66
CA LEU A 209 10.42 14.10 -11.49
C LEU A 209 9.00 13.55 -11.48
N ALA A 210 8.40 13.45 -10.29
CA ALA A 210 7.03 12.97 -10.10
C ALA A 210 6.01 13.85 -10.83
N ARG A 211 6.13 15.19 -10.74
CA ARG A 211 5.23 16.15 -11.42
C ARG A 211 5.27 15.95 -12.93
N ARG A 212 6.47 15.83 -13.52
CA ARG A 212 6.62 15.57 -14.97
C ARG A 212 6.00 14.23 -15.38
N ALA A 213 6.22 13.18 -14.60
CA ALA A 213 5.63 11.88 -14.86
C ALA A 213 4.11 11.91 -14.75
N MET A 214 3.57 12.51 -13.67
CA MET A 214 2.13 12.67 -13.45
C MET A 214 1.45 13.48 -14.54
N GLU A 215 2.08 14.55 -15.04
CA GLU A 215 1.54 15.35 -16.15
C GLU A 215 1.37 14.49 -17.42
N ARG A 216 2.35 13.68 -17.78
CA ARG A 216 2.28 12.79 -18.94
C ARG A 216 1.23 11.69 -18.76
N ILE A 217 1.18 11.08 -17.56
CA ILE A 217 0.17 10.07 -17.23
C ILE A 217 -1.24 10.65 -17.32
N ARG A 218 -1.46 11.87 -16.82
CA ARG A 218 -2.78 12.53 -16.89
C ARG A 218 -3.22 12.88 -18.32
N ARG A 219 -2.26 13.17 -19.21
CA ARG A 219 -2.56 13.40 -20.65
C ARG A 219 -2.95 12.11 -21.38
N THR A 220 -2.32 11.00 -21.00
CA THR A 220 -2.54 9.67 -21.64
C THR A 220 -2.63 8.62 -20.53
N PRO A 221 -3.82 8.50 -19.86
CA PRO A 221 -3.99 7.65 -18.69
C PRO A 221 -4.22 6.18 -19.07
N ASP A 222 -3.16 5.54 -19.54
CA ASP A 222 -3.14 4.11 -19.89
C ASP A 222 -1.98 3.38 -19.20
N LEU A 223 -2.05 2.04 -19.25
CA LEU A 223 -1.08 1.16 -18.60
C LEU A 223 0.35 1.32 -19.15
N ASN A 224 0.51 1.48 -20.46
CA ASN A 224 1.82 1.57 -21.11
C ASN A 224 2.51 2.89 -20.74
N THR A 225 1.80 4.00 -20.84
CA THR A 225 2.28 5.32 -20.44
C THR A 225 2.66 5.31 -18.95
N PHE A 226 1.79 4.76 -18.09
CA PHE A 226 2.04 4.70 -16.65
C PHE A 226 3.31 3.91 -16.32
N LEU A 227 3.46 2.68 -16.83
CA LEU A 227 4.63 1.84 -16.56
C LEU A 227 5.93 2.42 -17.13
N THR A 228 5.85 3.09 -18.29
CA THR A 228 6.98 3.80 -18.90
C THR A 228 7.45 4.96 -18.02
N GLU A 229 6.53 5.82 -17.59
CA GLU A 229 6.85 6.96 -16.74
C GLU A 229 7.28 6.52 -15.32
N ALA A 230 6.66 5.49 -14.76
CA ALA A 230 7.05 4.92 -13.47
C ALA A 230 8.47 4.33 -13.50
N ARG A 231 8.82 3.60 -14.56
CA ARG A 231 10.18 3.09 -14.75
C ARG A 231 11.21 4.21 -14.86
N LYS A 232 10.92 5.23 -15.68
CA LYS A 232 11.78 6.40 -15.87
C LYS A 232 11.97 7.14 -14.55
N PHE A 233 10.89 7.36 -13.81
CA PHE A 233 10.91 7.98 -12.49
C PHE A 233 11.84 7.22 -11.52
N GLY A 234 11.68 5.90 -11.38
CA GLY A 234 12.52 5.09 -10.50
C GLY A 234 14.02 5.21 -10.84
N HIS A 235 14.34 5.19 -12.13
CA HIS A 235 15.71 5.35 -12.60
C HIS A 235 16.29 6.76 -12.29
N GLU A 236 15.55 7.81 -12.62
CA GLU A 236 15.99 9.21 -12.44
C GLU A 236 16.08 9.62 -10.97
N VAL A 237 15.22 9.08 -10.09
CA VAL A 237 15.29 9.33 -8.63
C VAL A 237 16.52 8.69 -8.00
N GLY A 238 17.08 7.63 -8.59
CA GLY A 238 18.30 6.99 -8.12
C GLY A 238 18.11 6.12 -6.86
N PHE A 239 16.88 5.57 -6.63
CA PHE A 239 16.63 4.60 -5.56
C PHE A 239 16.94 3.16 -5.98
N GLU A 240 17.33 2.95 -7.23
CA GLU A 240 17.62 1.62 -7.77
C GLU A 240 18.90 1.04 -7.16
N SER A 241 18.81 -0.16 -6.59
CA SER A 241 19.99 -1.00 -6.39
C SER A 241 20.44 -1.58 -7.73
N PRO A 242 21.70 -2.01 -7.88
CA PRO A 242 22.24 -2.53 -9.16
C PRO A 242 21.40 -3.67 -9.76
N ASP A 243 20.71 -4.46 -8.95
CA ASP A 243 19.91 -5.60 -9.40
C ASP A 243 18.52 -5.21 -9.93
N VAL A 244 17.99 -4.04 -9.55
CA VAL A 244 16.66 -3.60 -9.95
C VAL A 244 16.54 -3.41 -11.47
N PRO A 245 17.46 -2.71 -12.19
CA PRO A 245 17.42 -2.60 -13.63
C PRO A 245 17.48 -3.97 -14.35
N ASN A 246 18.29 -4.90 -13.85
CA ASN A 246 18.40 -6.25 -14.38
C ASN A 246 17.10 -7.05 -14.24
N LEU A 247 16.43 -6.91 -13.08
CA LEU A 247 15.15 -7.54 -12.82
C LEU A 247 14.04 -6.94 -13.71
N ILE A 248 13.98 -5.61 -13.86
CA ILE A 248 13.07 -4.92 -14.79
C ILE A 248 13.31 -5.41 -16.22
N GLY A 249 14.55 -5.41 -16.69
CA GLY A 249 14.93 -5.90 -18.03
C GLY A 249 14.54 -7.36 -18.26
N THR A 250 14.67 -8.20 -17.22
CA THR A 250 14.26 -9.62 -17.27
C THR A 250 12.74 -9.75 -17.39
N MET A 251 11.95 -8.94 -16.68
CA MET A 251 10.49 -8.97 -16.79
C MET A 251 10.04 -8.53 -18.19
N ILE A 252 10.60 -7.44 -18.72
CA ILE A 252 10.24 -6.92 -20.04
C ILE A 252 10.62 -7.92 -21.15
N SER A 253 11.87 -8.45 -21.15
CA SER A 253 12.30 -9.43 -22.14
C SER A 253 11.54 -10.77 -22.03
N GLY A 254 10.99 -11.07 -20.86
CA GLY A 254 10.13 -12.22 -20.61
C GLY A 254 8.67 -12.03 -21.00
N GLY A 255 8.30 -10.87 -21.56
CA GLY A 255 6.98 -10.59 -22.15
C GLY A 255 6.04 -9.78 -21.25
N ALA A 256 6.55 -9.09 -20.22
CA ALA A 256 5.77 -8.09 -19.52
C ALA A 256 5.47 -6.89 -20.45
N VAL A 257 4.26 -6.33 -20.33
CA VAL A 257 3.84 -5.08 -20.99
C VAL A 257 4.74 -3.94 -20.55
N GLY A 258 5.11 -3.93 -19.29
CA GLY A 258 6.07 -3.03 -18.67
C GLY A 258 6.37 -3.48 -17.26
N ALA A 259 7.42 -2.91 -16.68
CA ALA A 259 7.85 -3.17 -15.31
C ALA A 259 8.49 -1.93 -14.70
N ALA A 260 8.30 -1.75 -13.38
CA ALA A 260 8.87 -0.63 -12.63
C ALA A 260 9.19 -1.07 -11.20
N GLN A 261 10.00 -0.27 -10.53
CA GLN A 261 10.35 -0.47 -9.12
C GLN A 261 9.15 -0.15 -8.21
N ASN A 262 9.01 -0.88 -7.12
CA ASN A 262 8.12 -0.48 -6.04
C ASN A 262 8.78 0.63 -5.22
N MET A 263 8.13 1.77 -5.11
CA MET A 263 8.62 2.87 -4.29
C MET A 263 8.11 2.76 -2.85
N ILE A 264 8.90 2.72 -1.84
CA ILE A 264 10.36 2.69 -1.76
C ILE A 264 10.73 1.25 -1.39
N GLY A 265 11.58 0.59 -2.16
CA GLY A 265 11.98 -0.79 -1.84
C GLY A 265 12.80 -1.43 -2.95
N LYS A 266 13.52 -2.51 -2.61
CA LYS A 266 14.22 -3.35 -3.58
C LYS A 266 13.28 -4.43 -4.15
N ALA A 267 12.15 -3.98 -4.67
CA ALA A 267 11.14 -4.82 -5.31
C ALA A 267 10.74 -4.23 -6.66
N VAL A 268 10.30 -5.09 -7.55
CA VAL A 268 9.84 -4.76 -8.89
C VAL A 268 8.47 -5.39 -9.11
N HIS A 269 7.59 -4.65 -9.78
CA HIS A 269 6.36 -5.18 -10.32
C HIS A 269 6.36 -5.08 -11.85
N GLY A 270 5.77 -6.07 -12.51
CA GLY A 270 5.56 -6.06 -13.95
C GLY A 270 4.15 -6.54 -14.27
N VAL A 271 3.54 -5.95 -15.29
CA VAL A 271 2.21 -6.35 -15.77
C VAL A 271 2.37 -7.23 -17.00
N VAL A 272 1.63 -8.33 -17.05
CA VAL A 272 1.77 -9.36 -18.09
C VAL A 272 0.42 -10.02 -18.36
N GLU A 273 0.19 -10.42 -19.59
CA GLU A 273 -0.97 -11.26 -19.96
C GLU A 273 -1.01 -12.54 -19.10
N ASP A 274 -2.20 -12.93 -18.61
CA ASP A 274 -2.39 -14.08 -17.71
C ASP A 274 -1.74 -15.36 -18.24
N ARG A 275 -1.89 -15.63 -19.55
CA ARG A 275 -1.30 -16.82 -20.22
C ARG A 275 0.23 -16.85 -20.17
N LYS A 276 0.90 -15.70 -20.10
CA LYS A 276 2.37 -15.57 -20.07
C LYS A 276 2.91 -15.54 -18.65
N ALA A 277 2.09 -15.20 -17.65
CA ALA A 277 2.51 -14.98 -16.27
C ALA A 277 3.26 -16.19 -15.64
N PRO A 278 2.82 -17.46 -15.79
CA PRO A 278 3.56 -18.59 -15.23
C PRO A 278 4.95 -18.78 -15.84
N LYS A 279 5.10 -18.53 -17.14
CA LYS A 279 6.41 -18.61 -17.83
C LYS A 279 7.35 -17.51 -17.35
N LEU A 280 6.84 -16.29 -17.23
CA LEU A 280 7.62 -15.15 -16.75
C LEU A 280 8.04 -15.34 -15.28
N LEU A 281 7.15 -15.85 -14.42
CA LEU A 281 7.51 -16.14 -13.03
C LEU A 281 8.64 -17.17 -12.94
N ARG A 282 8.61 -18.23 -13.74
CA ARG A 282 9.72 -19.21 -13.79
C ARG A 282 11.03 -18.59 -14.27
N LEU A 283 10.98 -17.70 -15.25
CA LEU A 283 12.16 -16.98 -15.73
C LEU A 283 12.77 -16.11 -14.63
N VAL A 284 11.95 -15.33 -13.91
CA VAL A 284 12.39 -14.49 -12.80
C VAL A 284 13.02 -15.33 -11.71
N LYS A 285 12.36 -16.41 -11.24
CA LYS A 285 12.89 -17.30 -10.20
C LYS A 285 14.21 -17.98 -10.60
N ARG A 286 14.38 -18.31 -11.87
CA ARG A 286 15.62 -18.92 -12.38
C ARG A 286 16.78 -17.93 -12.40
N LYS A 287 16.55 -16.67 -12.82
CA LYS A 287 17.57 -15.63 -12.89
C LYS A 287 17.90 -14.98 -11.55
N PHE A 288 16.91 -14.93 -10.66
CA PHE A 288 17.01 -14.35 -9.32
C PHE A 288 16.55 -15.37 -8.28
N PRO A 289 17.34 -16.42 -8.01
CA PRO A 289 16.91 -17.54 -7.17
C PRO A 289 16.67 -17.15 -5.71
N THR A 290 17.31 -16.09 -5.22
CA THR A 290 17.12 -15.54 -3.87
C THR A 290 15.90 -14.63 -3.75
N ALA A 291 15.35 -14.17 -4.89
CA ALA A 291 14.18 -13.27 -4.87
C ALA A 291 12.90 -14.00 -4.46
N THR A 292 12.13 -13.39 -3.60
CA THR A 292 10.73 -13.80 -3.38
C THR A 292 9.85 -13.29 -4.52
N ALA A 293 9.40 -14.18 -5.40
CA ALA A 293 8.60 -13.80 -6.55
C ALA A 293 7.25 -14.53 -6.59
N PHE A 294 6.19 -13.81 -6.95
CA PHE A 294 4.82 -14.32 -7.00
C PHE A 294 3.97 -13.62 -8.08
N ILE A 295 2.89 -14.28 -8.49
CA ILE A 295 1.83 -13.71 -9.33
C ILE A 295 0.70 -13.24 -8.42
N THR A 296 0.10 -12.11 -8.74
CA THR A 296 -1.11 -11.59 -8.12
C THR A 296 -2.00 -10.90 -9.16
N GLN A 297 -3.21 -10.56 -8.76
CA GLN A 297 -4.14 -9.81 -9.59
C GLN A 297 -4.44 -8.46 -8.95
N LEU A 298 -4.96 -7.53 -9.75
CA LEU A 298 -5.51 -6.28 -9.25
C LEU A 298 -6.69 -6.55 -8.31
N ASP A 299 -6.77 -5.83 -7.20
CA ASP A 299 -7.93 -5.81 -6.31
C ASP A 299 -8.75 -4.55 -6.59
N GLU A 300 -9.91 -4.72 -7.19
CA GLU A 300 -10.80 -3.61 -7.58
C GLU A 300 -11.64 -3.07 -6.41
N ALA A 301 -11.71 -3.80 -5.30
CA ALA A 301 -12.71 -3.54 -4.26
C ALA A 301 -12.17 -2.77 -3.04
N GLY A 302 -10.85 -2.72 -2.86
CA GLY A 302 -10.26 -2.08 -1.68
C GLY A 302 -10.51 -2.86 -0.38
N VAL A 303 -10.35 -2.17 0.76
CA VAL A 303 -10.61 -2.74 2.08
C VAL A 303 -12.09 -3.08 2.25
N ARG A 304 -12.38 -4.26 2.81
CA ARG A 304 -13.75 -4.75 2.98
C ARG A 304 -13.85 -5.83 4.06
N LEU A 305 -15.02 -6.03 4.61
CA LEU A 305 -15.29 -7.19 5.45
C LEU A 305 -15.11 -8.47 4.65
N ALA A 306 -14.55 -9.49 5.29
CA ALA A 306 -14.47 -10.80 4.66
C ALA A 306 -15.88 -11.40 4.57
N THR A 307 -16.22 -11.94 3.39
CA THR A 307 -17.48 -12.68 3.25
C THR A 307 -17.42 -13.89 4.20
N PRO A 308 -18.44 -14.13 5.04
CA PRO A 308 -18.47 -15.31 5.89
C PRO A 308 -18.28 -16.57 5.03
N HIS A 309 -17.33 -17.40 5.41
CA HIS A 309 -17.19 -18.72 4.78
C HIS A 309 -18.49 -19.48 5.04
N LYS A 310 -19.34 -19.68 4.02
CA LYS A 310 -20.42 -20.66 4.13
C LYS A 310 -19.74 -22.02 4.38
N PRO A 311 -20.04 -22.70 5.49
CA PRO A 311 -19.54 -24.06 5.66
C PRO A 311 -19.99 -24.87 4.43
N LYS A 312 -19.06 -25.57 3.81
CA LYS A 312 -19.42 -26.59 2.81
C LYS A 312 -20.17 -27.68 3.56
N HIS A 313 -21.47 -27.74 3.32
CA HIS A 313 -22.32 -28.88 3.74
C HIS A 313 -21.88 -30.15 3.00
#